data_6834093e3b944db28e97e6b845c5c2ab
#
_entry.id   6834093e3b944db28e97e6b845c5c2ab
#
_cell.length_a   1.000
_cell.length_b   1.000
_cell.length_c   1.000
_cell.angle_alpha   90.00
_cell.angle_beta   90.00
_cell.angle_gamma   90.00
#
_symmetry.space_group_name_H-M   'P 1'
#
loop_
_entity.id
_entity.type
_entity.pdbx_description
1 polymer ?
#
loop_
_entity_poly.entity_id
_entity_poly.type
_entity_poly.pdbx_seq_one_letter_code
_entity_poly.pdbx_strand_id
1 'polypeptide(L)'
;LGDVYKRQTQNGETIVCREADIVMIENQKRCVHIYTMNHKYVVKGKLEDWEQKLNQIRFCKSHTSFLVNLDYVSRFTKNEIVLAKGKYTAHVSRRMYVKFCKMYEEYLRRG
;
A
#
# COMPACT_ATOMS: atom_id res chain seq x y z
N LEU A 1 -11.45 6.39 -14.07
CA LEU A 1 -11.80 6.98 -12.78
C LEU A 1 -11.61 5.92 -11.71
N GLY A 2 -10.87 6.09 -10.73
CA GLY A 2 -10.75 5.22 -9.58
C GLY A 2 -11.39 5.86 -8.38
N ASP A 3 -11.34 5.16 -7.27
CA ASP A 3 -11.81 5.70 -6.02
C ASP A 3 -10.90 6.84 -5.56
N VAL A 4 -11.51 7.82 -4.96
CA VAL A 4 -10.82 9.01 -4.44
C VAL A 4 -11.06 9.07 -2.94
N TYR A 5 -10.02 9.34 -2.19
CA TYR A 5 -10.08 9.41 -0.74
C TYR A 5 -9.74 10.81 -0.27
N LYS A 6 -10.56 11.31 0.65
CA LYS A 6 -10.30 12.57 1.34
C LYS A 6 -9.93 12.26 2.78
N ARG A 7 -8.83 12.78 3.22
CA ARG A 7 -8.38 12.58 4.61
C ARG A 7 -7.71 13.84 5.11
N GLN A 8 -7.76 14.04 6.42
CA GLN A 8 -7.07 15.14 7.06
C GLN A 8 -5.73 14.62 7.59
N THR A 9 -4.66 15.35 7.26
CA THR A 9 -3.33 15.04 7.77
C THR A 9 -3.19 15.53 9.20
N GLN A 10 -2.08 15.17 9.84
CA GLN A 10 -1.78 15.63 11.20
C GLN A 10 -1.66 17.14 11.29
N ASN A 11 -1.32 17.81 10.20
CA ASN A 11 -1.19 19.27 10.15
C ASN A 11 -2.53 19.98 9.90
N GLY A 12 -3.62 19.23 9.82
CA GLY A 12 -4.94 19.82 9.56
C GLY A 12 -5.24 20.04 8.09
N GLU A 13 -4.30 19.73 7.22
CA GLU A 13 -4.47 19.84 5.78
C GLU A 13 -5.37 18.70 5.27
N THR A 14 -6.28 19.01 4.34
CA THR A 14 -7.10 17.98 3.73
C THR A 14 -6.41 17.52 2.43
N ILE A 15 -6.10 16.25 2.36
CA ILE A 15 -5.54 15.66 1.14
C ILE A 15 -6.64 14.96 0.36
N VAL A 16 -6.47 14.95 -0.96
CA VAL A 16 -7.33 14.23 -1.88
C VAL A 16 -6.41 13.28 -2.64
N CYS A 17 -6.65 11.98 -2.50
CA CYS A 17 -5.74 10.97 -3.04
C CYS A 17 -6.53 9.97 -3.86
N ARG A 18 -6.07 9.71 -5.08
CA ARG A 18 -6.67 8.67 -5.94
C ARG A 18 -6.05 7.33 -5.58
N GLU A 19 -6.88 6.30 -5.56
CA GLU A 19 -6.41 4.96 -5.25
C GLU A 19 -5.24 4.54 -6.16
N ALA A 20 -5.33 4.86 -7.45
CA ALA A 20 -4.30 4.48 -8.42
C ALA A 20 -2.95 5.15 -8.14
N ASP A 21 -2.93 6.26 -7.41
CA ASP A 21 -1.70 6.97 -7.09
C ASP A 21 -1.03 6.47 -5.82
N ILE A 22 -1.70 5.63 -5.05
CA ILE A 22 -1.14 5.09 -3.80
C ILE A 22 -0.20 3.94 -4.15
N VAL A 23 1.08 4.10 -3.81
CA VAL A 23 2.09 3.07 -4.02
C VAL A 23 2.07 2.06 -2.88
N MET A 24 2.06 2.55 -1.65
CA MET A 24 1.97 1.70 -0.47
C MET A 24 1.51 2.51 0.72
N ILE A 25 1.06 1.82 1.76
CA ILE A 25 0.68 2.44 3.03
C ILE A 25 1.41 1.69 4.13
N GLU A 26 2.01 2.44 5.03
CA GLU A 26 2.74 1.89 6.16
C GLU A 26 2.11 2.36 7.47
N ASN A 27 1.84 1.42 8.36
CA ASN A 27 1.36 1.76 9.69
C ASN A 27 2.55 2.10 10.59
N GLN A 28 2.51 3.28 11.21
CA GLN A 28 3.51 3.69 12.19
C GLN A 28 2.78 4.26 13.40
N LYS A 29 2.85 3.52 14.50
CA LYS A 29 2.15 3.90 15.73
C LYS A 29 0.65 4.03 15.47
N ARG A 30 0.07 5.21 15.70
CA ARG A 30 -1.38 5.44 15.53
C ARG A 30 -1.73 6.14 14.22
N CYS A 31 -0.77 6.19 13.32
CA CYS A 31 -0.94 6.86 12.05
C CYS A 31 -0.60 5.93 10.92
N VAL A 32 -1.09 6.25 9.74
CA VAL A 32 -0.66 5.57 8.52
C VAL A 32 0.07 6.56 7.63
N HIS A 33 1.12 6.09 7.01
CA HIS A 33 1.91 6.85 6.06
C HIS A 33 1.52 6.39 4.66
N ILE A 34 0.95 7.30 3.88
CA ILE A 34 0.50 7.01 2.52
C ILE A 34 1.55 7.53 1.56
N TYR A 35 2.13 6.62 0.78
CA TYR A 35 3.19 6.96 -0.17
C TYR A 35 2.63 6.98 -1.57
N THR A 36 2.80 8.11 -2.25
CA THR A 36 2.54 8.23 -3.70
C THR A 36 3.87 8.46 -4.39
N MET A 37 3.86 8.61 -5.71
CA MET A 37 5.11 8.85 -6.45
C MET A 37 5.80 10.13 -6.03
N ASN A 38 5.04 11.15 -5.66
CA ASN A 38 5.59 12.47 -5.40
C ASN A 38 5.45 12.96 -3.96
N HIS A 39 4.65 12.29 -3.16
CA HIS A 39 4.32 12.78 -1.81
C HIS A 39 4.21 11.65 -0.81
N LYS A 40 4.42 12.00 0.45
CA LYS A 40 4.10 11.14 1.57
C LYS A 40 3.15 11.90 2.49
N TYR A 41 2.01 11.29 2.80
CA TYR A 41 1.03 11.88 3.69
C TYR A 41 0.93 11.08 4.97
N VAL A 42 0.77 11.77 6.09
CA VAL A 42 0.59 11.12 7.39
C VAL A 42 -0.81 11.45 7.88
N VAL A 43 -1.65 10.42 8.01
CA VAL A 43 -3.01 10.59 8.48
C VAL A 43 -3.29 9.66 9.66
N LYS A 44 -4.18 10.09 10.55
CA LYS A 44 -4.59 9.25 11.67
C LYS A 44 -5.42 8.08 11.15
N GLY A 45 -5.30 6.95 11.81
CA GLY A 45 -6.11 5.80 11.47
C GLY A 45 -5.33 4.50 11.54
N LYS A 46 -5.99 3.45 11.11
CA LYS A 46 -5.45 2.09 11.15
C LYS A 46 -5.31 1.54 9.74
N LEU A 47 -4.27 0.73 9.56
CA LEU A 47 -4.03 0.09 8.26
C LEU A 47 -5.21 -0.79 7.84
N GLU A 48 -5.86 -1.45 8.80
CA GLU A 48 -6.99 -2.32 8.51
C GLU A 48 -8.15 -1.58 7.86
N ASP A 49 -8.37 -0.32 8.24
CA ASP A 49 -9.44 0.48 7.64
C ASP A 49 -9.16 0.73 6.16
N TRP A 50 -7.90 0.98 5.83
CA TRP A 50 -7.49 1.16 4.44
C TRP A 50 -7.57 -0.13 3.66
N GLU A 51 -7.14 -1.24 4.27
CA GLU A 51 -7.21 -2.55 3.64
C GLU A 51 -8.63 -2.89 3.22
N GLN A 52 -9.62 -2.56 4.06
CA GLN A 52 -11.02 -2.85 3.75
C GLN A 52 -11.59 -1.96 2.65
N LYS A 53 -11.10 -0.73 2.54
CA LYS A 53 -11.64 0.23 1.57
C LYS A 53 -11.01 0.12 0.20
N LEU A 54 -9.73 -0.21 0.14
CA LEU A 54 -9.00 -0.28 -1.11
C LEU A 54 -9.36 -1.53 -1.90
N ASN A 55 -9.13 -1.49 -3.19
CA ASN A 55 -9.43 -2.61 -4.08
C ASN A 55 -8.68 -3.87 -3.64
N GLN A 56 -9.43 -4.92 -3.34
CA GLN A 56 -8.90 -6.15 -2.75
C GLN A 56 -8.03 -6.96 -3.72
N ILE A 57 -8.14 -6.71 -5.00
CA ILE A 57 -7.34 -7.39 -6.03
C ILE A 57 -6.02 -6.66 -6.23
N ARG A 58 -6.04 -5.36 -6.14
CA ARG A 58 -4.88 -4.51 -6.42
C ARG A 58 -3.97 -4.31 -5.22
N PHE A 59 -4.54 -4.31 -4.02
CA PHE A 59 -3.77 -4.06 -2.80
C PHE A 59 -3.64 -5.32 -1.98
N CYS A 60 -2.44 -5.55 -1.48
CA CYS A 60 -2.11 -6.75 -0.72
C CYS A 60 -1.29 -6.39 0.51
N LYS A 61 -1.67 -7.00 1.63
CA LYS A 61 -0.92 -6.85 2.87
C LYS A 61 0.28 -7.79 2.85
N SER A 62 1.48 -7.24 2.90
CA SER A 62 2.72 -8.01 2.87
C SER A 62 3.34 -8.20 4.24
N HIS A 63 2.88 -7.43 5.21
CA HIS A 63 3.40 -7.40 6.57
C HIS A 63 2.31 -6.78 7.43
N THR A 64 2.33 -7.00 8.74
CA THR A 64 1.32 -6.41 9.61
C THR A 64 1.28 -4.88 9.50
N SER A 65 2.40 -4.28 9.10
CA SER A 65 2.51 -2.83 9.00
C SER A 65 2.54 -2.29 7.58
N PHE A 66 2.38 -3.14 6.56
CA PHE A 66 2.50 -2.70 5.16
C PHE A 66 1.36 -3.21 4.29
N LEU A 67 0.82 -2.30 3.50
CA LEU A 67 -0.18 -2.59 2.47
C LEU A 67 0.38 -2.06 1.15
N VAL A 68 0.55 -2.91 0.15
CA VAL A 68 1.21 -2.54 -1.10
C VAL A 68 0.26 -2.60 -2.28
N ASN A 69 0.45 -1.68 -3.21
CA ASN A 69 -0.27 -1.66 -4.48
C ASN A 69 0.50 -2.52 -5.48
N LEU A 70 -0.12 -3.60 -5.93
CA LEU A 70 0.53 -4.55 -6.83
C LEU A 70 0.90 -3.94 -8.19
N ASP A 71 0.22 -2.87 -8.59
CA ASP A 71 0.56 -2.15 -9.84
C ASP A 71 1.96 -1.58 -9.83
N TYR A 72 2.52 -1.32 -8.64
CA TYR A 72 3.82 -0.69 -8.51
C TYR A 72 4.95 -1.66 -8.16
N VAL A 73 4.66 -2.95 -8.02
CA VAL A 73 5.70 -3.92 -7.67
C VAL A 73 6.70 -4.04 -8.81
N SER A 74 7.97 -3.79 -8.50
CA SER A 74 9.08 -3.92 -9.47
C SER A 74 9.75 -5.28 -9.33
N ARG A 75 10.04 -5.68 -8.10
CA ARG A 75 10.61 -6.98 -7.77
C ARG A 75 10.42 -7.26 -6.29
N PHE A 76 10.56 -8.50 -5.89
CA PHE A 76 10.44 -8.82 -4.48
C PHE A 76 11.23 -10.07 -4.12
N THR A 77 11.54 -10.19 -2.85
CA THR A 77 12.11 -11.37 -2.23
C THR A 77 11.19 -11.78 -1.08
N LYS A 78 11.54 -12.83 -0.37
CA LYS A 78 10.77 -13.23 0.81
C LYS A 78 10.89 -12.24 1.96
N ASN A 79 11.76 -11.24 1.85
CA ASN A 79 11.99 -10.26 2.92
C ASN A 79 11.48 -8.87 2.58
N GLU A 80 11.43 -8.51 1.31
CA GLU A 80 11.05 -7.15 0.93
C GLU A 80 10.45 -7.07 -0.47
N ILE A 81 9.66 -6.03 -0.68
CA ILE A 81 9.08 -5.71 -1.97
C ILE A 81 9.60 -4.34 -2.37
N VAL A 82 10.18 -4.26 -3.57
CA VAL A 82 10.64 -2.99 -4.13
C VAL A 82 9.55 -2.46 -5.05
N LEU A 83 9.14 -1.22 -4.82
CA LEU A 83 8.02 -0.60 -5.52
C LEU A 83 8.46 0.68 -6.23
N ALA A 84 7.70 1.06 -7.25
CA ALA A 84 7.91 2.30 -8.00
C ALA A 84 9.34 2.42 -8.50
N LYS A 85 9.84 1.36 -9.13
CA LYS A 85 11.16 1.29 -9.76
C LYS A 85 12.30 1.60 -8.78
N GLY A 86 12.12 1.19 -7.54
CA GLY A 86 13.16 1.36 -6.52
C GLY A 86 12.95 2.53 -5.58
N LYS A 87 11.90 3.30 -5.80
CA LYS A 87 11.67 4.48 -4.96
C LYS A 87 11.26 4.12 -3.53
N TYR A 88 10.50 3.05 -3.37
CA TYR A 88 10.03 2.61 -2.06
C TYR A 88 10.26 1.12 -1.85
N THR A 89 10.39 0.74 -0.60
CA THR A 89 10.55 -0.65 -0.20
C THR A 89 9.60 -0.95 0.95
N ALA A 90 8.87 -2.05 0.84
CA ALA A 90 8.00 -2.53 1.91
C ALA A 90 8.55 -3.85 2.45
N HIS A 91 8.30 -4.09 3.73
CA HIS A 91 8.71 -5.36 4.35
C HIS A 91 7.72 -6.47 4.04
N VAL A 92 8.22 -7.70 4.01
CA VAL A 92 7.41 -8.91 3.87
C VAL A 92 7.63 -9.74 5.12
N SER A 93 6.53 -10.16 5.77
CA SER A 93 6.65 -11.07 6.89
C SER A 93 6.70 -12.51 6.38
N ARG A 94 7.38 -13.37 7.14
CA ARG A 94 7.45 -14.79 6.81
C ARG A 94 6.06 -15.38 6.67
N ARG A 95 5.16 -15.01 7.57
CA ARG A 95 3.79 -15.52 7.60
C ARG A 95 2.98 -15.11 6.37
N MET A 96 3.23 -13.93 5.83
CA MET A 96 2.42 -13.38 4.75
C MET A 96 3.00 -13.58 3.36
N TYR A 97 4.20 -14.11 3.27
CA TYR A 97 4.88 -14.23 1.98
C TYR A 97 4.16 -15.15 0.99
N VAL A 98 3.71 -16.31 1.46
CA VAL A 98 3.01 -17.27 0.59
C VAL A 98 1.72 -16.67 0.04
N LYS A 99 0.96 -16.01 0.90
CA LYS A 99 -0.28 -15.36 0.48
C LYS A 99 0.00 -14.22 -0.51
N PHE A 100 1.05 -13.44 -0.26
CA PHE A 100 1.44 -12.38 -1.18
C PHE A 100 1.76 -12.94 -2.56
N CYS A 101 2.53 -14.02 -2.63
CA CYS A 101 2.89 -14.62 -3.91
C CYS A 101 1.66 -15.08 -4.68
N LYS A 102 0.71 -15.71 -3.99
CA LYS A 102 -0.54 -16.16 -4.63
C LYS A 102 -1.35 -14.99 -5.16
N MET A 103 -1.46 -13.94 -4.38
CA MET A 103 -2.21 -12.75 -4.79
C MET A 103 -1.55 -12.06 -5.97
N TYR A 104 -0.23 -12.00 -5.99
CA TYR A 104 0.47 -11.39 -7.11
C TYR A 104 0.33 -12.22 -8.39
N GLU A 105 0.37 -13.55 -8.29
CA GLU A 105 0.12 -14.43 -9.43
C GLU A 105 -1.26 -14.21 -10.03
N GLU A 106 -2.29 -14.13 -9.16
CA GLU A 106 -3.64 -13.87 -9.61
C GLU A 106 -3.77 -12.49 -10.25
N TYR A 107 -3.13 -11.50 -9.64
CA TYR A 107 -3.09 -10.15 -10.18
C TYR A 107 -2.50 -10.15 -11.60
N LEU A 108 -1.38 -10.83 -11.81
CA LEU A 108 -0.76 -10.92 -13.14
C LEU A 108 -1.64 -11.60 -14.17
N ARG A 109 -2.39 -12.62 -13.76
CA ARG A 109 -3.30 -13.32 -14.67
C ARG A 109 -4.48 -12.45 -15.11
N ARG A 110 -4.95 -11.59 -14.22
CA ARG A 110 -6.07 -10.70 -14.51
C ARG A 110 -5.67 -9.53 -15.40
N GLY A 111 -4.41 -9.13 -15.28
CA GLY A 111 -3.90 -7.98 -15.97
C GLY A 111 -3.47 -8.23 -17.37
#